data_91da9051f907ac17354110618586a6fc
#
_entry.id   91da9051f907ac17354110618586a6fc
#
_cell.length_a   1.000
_cell.length_b   1.000
_cell.length_c   1.000
_cell.angle_alpha   90.00
_cell.angle_beta   90.00
_cell.angle_gamma   90.00
#
_symmetry.space_group_name_H-M   'P 1'
#
loop_
_entity.id
_entity.type
_entity.pdbx_description
1 polymer ?
#
loop_
_entity_poly.entity_id
_entity_poly.type
_entity_poly.pdbx_seq_one_letter_code
_entity_poly.pdbx_strand_id
1 'polypeptide(L)'
;MRGGGWIGLLLIGLSGGAAEAASPDGPFGAMSCSGCHAIAKGVDTAIPRLNGRPAAEIAAAMRDFQKGERAPTVMGRIAKGYTDPEIDALAAWFAAQK
;
A
#
# COMPACT_ATOMS: atom_id res chain seq x y z
N MET A 1 13.09 -45.52 47.21
CA MET A 1 13.28 -44.12 46.82
C MET A 1 12.79 -43.93 45.40
N ARG A 2 11.70 -43.26 45.25
CA ARG A 2 11.10 -43.07 43.94
C ARG A 2 11.27 -41.60 43.53
N GLY A 3 12.20 -41.36 42.63
CA GLY A 3 12.37 -40.07 42.00
C GLY A 3 11.30 -39.87 40.93
N GLY A 4 10.31 -39.08 41.21
CA GLY A 4 9.33 -38.65 40.20
C GLY A 4 9.93 -37.57 39.35
N GLY A 5 10.33 -37.92 38.12
CA GLY A 5 10.73 -36.94 37.13
C GLY A 5 9.49 -36.24 36.55
N TRP A 6 9.33 -34.99 36.90
CA TRP A 6 8.37 -34.14 36.23
C TRP A 6 8.97 -33.66 34.91
N ILE A 7 8.54 -34.29 33.84
CA ILE A 7 8.88 -33.79 32.49
C ILE A 7 7.92 -32.63 32.23
N GLY A 8 8.41 -31.44 32.47
CA GLY A 8 7.72 -30.23 32.06
C GLY A 8 7.68 -30.14 30.52
N LEU A 9 6.53 -30.41 29.95
CA LEU A 9 6.30 -30.20 28.53
C LEU A 9 6.21 -28.70 28.27
N LEU A 10 7.30 -28.12 27.81
CA LEU A 10 7.36 -26.73 27.36
C LEU A 10 6.60 -26.63 26.04
N LEU A 11 5.34 -26.24 26.10
CA LEU A 11 4.61 -25.85 24.91
C LEU A 11 5.15 -24.50 24.41
N ILE A 12 6.10 -24.56 23.50
CA ILE A 12 6.50 -23.38 22.74
C ILE A 12 5.36 -23.08 21.78
N GLY A 13 4.52 -22.13 22.18
CA GLY A 13 3.52 -21.57 21.29
C GLY A 13 4.23 -20.85 20.15
N LEU A 14 4.29 -21.45 18.98
CA LEU A 14 4.60 -20.75 17.75
C LEU A 14 3.44 -19.79 17.47
N SER A 15 3.57 -18.56 17.94
CA SER A 15 2.77 -17.47 17.43
C SER A 15 3.27 -17.18 16.01
N GLY A 16 2.82 -18.00 15.08
CA GLY A 16 2.99 -17.69 13.67
C GLY A 16 2.15 -16.46 13.35
N GLY A 17 2.73 -15.27 13.47
CA GLY A 17 2.16 -14.11 12.83
C GLY A 17 2.08 -14.43 11.34
N ALA A 18 0.86 -14.55 10.81
CA ALA A 18 0.67 -14.63 9.38
C ALA A 18 1.21 -13.31 8.80
N ALA A 19 2.41 -13.35 8.25
CA ALA A 19 2.86 -12.30 7.36
C ALA A 19 1.90 -12.34 6.18
N GLU A 20 1.03 -11.35 6.06
CA GLU A 20 0.27 -11.16 4.84
C GLU A 20 1.28 -11.06 3.69
N ALA A 21 1.29 -12.08 2.85
CA ALA A 21 2.09 -12.04 1.64
C ALA A 21 1.59 -10.85 0.82
N ALA A 22 2.49 -9.91 0.52
CA ALA A 22 2.17 -8.79 -0.35
C ALA A 22 1.59 -9.34 -1.65
N SER A 23 0.39 -8.93 -2.02
CA SER A 23 -0.21 -9.29 -3.29
C SER A 23 0.71 -8.79 -4.42
N PRO A 24 0.99 -9.60 -5.46
CA PRO A 24 1.77 -9.15 -6.61
C PRO A 24 1.11 -7.97 -7.33
N ASP A 25 -0.20 -7.81 -7.17
CA ASP A 25 -0.98 -6.72 -7.76
C ASP A 25 -0.96 -5.44 -6.90
N GLY A 26 -0.20 -5.45 -5.81
CA GLY A 26 -0.09 -4.33 -4.89
C GLY A 26 -1.21 -4.26 -3.85
N PRO A 27 -1.23 -3.18 -3.05
CA PRO A 27 -2.25 -2.96 -2.05
C PRO A 27 -3.60 -2.62 -2.69
N PHE A 28 -4.64 -2.56 -1.84
CA PHE A 28 -5.98 -2.14 -2.26
C PHE A 28 -5.94 -0.85 -3.09
N GLY A 29 -6.53 -0.91 -4.25
CA GLY A 29 -6.62 0.23 -5.17
C GLY A 29 -5.49 0.34 -6.19
N ALA A 30 -4.36 -0.34 -6.03
CA ALA A 30 -3.20 -0.20 -6.92
C ALA A 30 -3.54 -0.50 -8.39
N MET A 31 -4.30 -1.55 -8.65
CA MET A 31 -4.72 -1.91 -10.01
C MET A 31 -5.69 -0.88 -10.59
N SER A 32 -6.58 -0.33 -9.77
CA SER A 32 -7.50 0.73 -10.20
C SER A 32 -6.75 2.01 -10.57
N CYS A 33 -5.76 2.39 -9.80
CA CYS A 33 -4.89 3.52 -10.11
C CYS A 33 -4.17 3.31 -11.44
N SER A 34 -3.65 2.11 -11.66
CA SER A 34 -2.91 1.73 -12.86
C SER A 34 -3.77 1.73 -14.13
N GLY A 35 -5.08 1.72 -14.00
CA GLY A 35 -6.00 1.82 -15.13
C GLY A 35 -5.95 3.17 -15.84
N CYS A 36 -5.62 4.24 -15.12
CA CYS A 36 -5.46 5.60 -15.66
C CYS A 36 -4.02 6.09 -15.60
N HIS A 37 -3.30 5.78 -14.51
CA HIS A 37 -1.88 6.10 -14.37
C HIS A 37 -1.05 4.97 -14.97
N ALA A 38 -0.58 5.15 -16.20
CA ALA A 38 0.12 4.11 -16.93
C ALA A 38 1.34 3.57 -16.17
N ILE A 39 1.46 2.25 -16.12
CA ILE A 39 2.62 1.55 -15.55
C ILE A 39 3.78 1.57 -16.54
N ALA A 40 3.47 1.42 -17.84
CA ALA A 40 4.47 1.32 -18.89
C ALA A 40 5.25 2.61 -19.06
N LYS A 41 6.58 2.47 -19.22
CA LYS A 41 7.44 3.58 -19.58
C LYS A 41 7.14 4.04 -21.02
N GLY A 42 7.29 5.34 -21.26
CA GLY A 42 7.13 5.92 -22.60
C GLY A 42 5.69 6.16 -23.03
N VAL A 43 4.72 5.89 -22.16
CA VAL A 43 3.34 6.30 -22.40
C VAL A 43 3.20 7.77 -22.03
N ASP A 44 3.03 8.62 -23.03
CA ASP A 44 2.87 10.06 -22.86
C ASP A 44 1.38 10.40 -22.85
N THR A 45 0.85 10.67 -21.67
CA THR A 45 -0.53 11.10 -21.48
C THR A 45 -0.58 12.26 -20.48
N ALA A 46 -1.71 12.98 -20.48
CA ALA A 46 -1.95 14.03 -19.48
C ALA A 46 -2.05 13.51 -18.05
N ILE A 47 -2.24 12.20 -17.87
CA ILE A 47 -2.31 11.54 -16.56
C ILE A 47 -0.91 11.06 -16.22
N PRO A 48 -0.29 11.57 -15.12
CA PRO A 48 1.10 11.28 -14.83
C PRO A 48 1.31 9.83 -14.40
N ARG A 49 2.46 9.29 -14.77
CA ARG A 49 2.93 8.01 -14.28
C ARG A 49 3.33 8.13 -12.82
N LEU A 50 2.89 7.21 -11.97
CA LEU A 50 3.17 7.22 -10.52
C LEU A 50 4.42 6.44 -10.14
N ASN A 51 4.77 5.41 -10.91
CA ASN A 51 5.88 4.52 -10.62
C ASN A 51 7.19 5.27 -10.42
N GLY A 52 7.87 4.98 -9.32
CA GLY A 52 9.16 5.57 -9.00
C GLY A 52 9.13 6.99 -8.44
N ARG A 53 7.95 7.58 -8.28
CA ARG A 53 7.84 8.87 -7.59
C ARG A 53 8.05 8.71 -6.10
N PRO A 54 8.58 9.74 -5.40
CA PRO A 54 8.71 9.68 -3.95
C PRO A 54 7.37 9.42 -3.26
N ALA A 55 7.34 8.47 -2.31
CA ALA A 55 6.12 8.12 -1.59
C ALA A 55 5.46 9.32 -0.91
N ALA A 56 6.26 10.19 -0.29
CA ALA A 56 5.76 11.39 0.36
C ALA A 56 5.04 12.33 -0.61
N GLU A 57 5.53 12.44 -1.84
CA GLU A 57 4.92 13.26 -2.90
C GLU A 57 3.55 12.69 -3.32
N ILE A 58 3.48 11.38 -3.54
CA ILE A 58 2.22 10.70 -3.90
C ILE A 58 1.20 10.86 -2.79
N ALA A 59 1.58 10.59 -1.54
CA ALA A 59 0.69 10.71 -0.39
C ALA A 59 0.19 12.15 -0.18
N ALA A 60 1.07 13.12 -0.29
CA ALA A 60 0.70 14.54 -0.17
C ALA A 60 -0.29 14.95 -1.26
N ALA A 61 -0.07 14.53 -2.51
CA ALA A 61 -0.98 14.81 -3.62
C ALA A 61 -2.37 14.22 -3.37
N MET A 62 -2.46 12.99 -2.89
CA MET A 62 -3.73 12.35 -2.57
C MET A 62 -4.50 13.11 -1.47
N ARG A 63 -3.80 13.54 -0.42
CA ARG A 63 -4.41 14.34 0.66
C ARG A 63 -4.87 15.70 0.18
N ASP A 64 -4.12 16.34 -0.71
CA ASP A 64 -4.51 17.62 -1.32
C ASP A 64 -5.78 17.46 -2.16
N PHE A 65 -5.91 16.38 -2.90
CA PHE A 65 -7.14 16.06 -3.63
C PHE A 65 -8.33 15.84 -2.69
N GLN A 66 -8.12 15.14 -1.57
CA GLN A 66 -9.17 14.93 -0.57
C GLN A 66 -9.69 16.23 0.02
N LYS A 67 -8.80 17.20 0.24
CA LYS A 67 -9.12 18.50 0.84
C LYS A 67 -9.62 19.53 -0.16
N GLY A 68 -9.55 19.24 -1.46
CA GLY A 68 -9.86 20.20 -2.50
C GLY A 68 -8.79 21.28 -2.70
N GLU A 69 -7.57 21.07 -2.22
CA GLU A 69 -6.44 22.00 -2.38
C GLU A 69 -5.76 21.90 -3.75
N ARG A 70 -6.02 20.82 -4.48
CA ARG A 70 -5.68 20.72 -5.90
C ARG A 70 -6.89 20.95 -6.77
N ALA A 71 -6.66 21.47 -7.98
CA ALA A 71 -7.71 21.72 -8.94
C ALA A 71 -8.65 20.52 -9.11
N PRO A 72 -9.98 20.75 -9.17
CA PRO A 72 -10.94 19.67 -9.24
C PRO A 72 -10.78 18.86 -10.54
N THR A 73 -10.43 17.60 -10.36
CA THR A 73 -10.35 16.56 -11.40
C THR A 73 -11.07 15.34 -10.88
N VAL A 74 -11.13 14.27 -11.67
CA VAL A 74 -11.64 12.98 -11.19
C VAL A 74 -10.89 12.50 -9.94
N MET A 75 -9.63 12.87 -9.76
CA MET A 75 -8.84 12.52 -8.58
C MET A 75 -9.42 13.08 -7.29
N GLY A 76 -10.06 14.23 -7.31
CA GLY A 76 -10.74 14.77 -6.12
C GLY A 76 -11.83 13.85 -5.59
N ARG A 77 -12.51 13.12 -6.46
CA ARG A 77 -13.51 12.11 -6.08
C ARG A 77 -12.87 10.79 -5.70
N ILE A 78 -11.90 10.33 -6.45
CA ILE A 78 -11.21 9.06 -6.22
C ILE A 78 -10.50 9.07 -4.87
N ALA A 79 -9.74 10.11 -4.58
CA ALA A 79 -8.96 10.23 -3.34
C ALA A 79 -9.82 10.15 -2.08
N LYS A 80 -11.06 10.65 -2.12
CA LYS A 80 -11.99 10.60 -1.01
C LYS A 80 -12.45 9.19 -0.63
N GLY A 81 -12.24 8.22 -1.50
CA GLY A 81 -12.55 6.81 -1.25
C GLY A 81 -11.47 6.05 -0.46
N TYR A 82 -10.37 6.69 -0.10
CA TYR A 82 -9.23 6.05 0.56
C TYR A 82 -8.99 6.62 1.96
N THR A 83 -8.63 5.73 2.88
CA THR A 83 -8.16 6.09 4.22
C THR A 83 -6.68 6.49 4.18
N ASP A 84 -6.20 7.16 5.24
CA ASP A 84 -4.79 7.52 5.35
C ASP A 84 -3.85 6.30 5.27
N PRO A 85 -4.09 5.17 5.98
CA PRO A 85 -3.28 3.98 5.82
C PRO A 85 -3.28 3.42 4.41
N GLU A 86 -4.40 3.46 3.70
CA GLU A 86 -4.50 3.00 2.32
C GLU A 86 -3.71 3.91 1.37
N ILE A 87 -3.77 5.21 1.56
CA ILE A 87 -2.96 6.19 0.82
C ILE A 87 -1.47 5.93 1.03
N ASP A 88 -1.05 5.74 2.27
CA ASP A 88 0.35 5.48 2.60
C ASP A 88 0.84 4.16 1.98
N ALA A 89 0.02 3.12 1.98
CA ALA A 89 0.34 1.84 1.34
C ALA A 89 0.47 1.97 -0.19
N LEU A 90 -0.45 2.68 -0.83
CA LEU A 90 -0.40 2.96 -2.27
C LEU A 90 0.85 3.78 -2.63
N ALA A 91 1.13 4.82 -1.87
CA ALA A 91 2.29 5.67 -2.09
C ALA A 91 3.60 4.89 -2.00
N ALA A 92 3.74 4.05 -0.99
CA ALA A 92 4.91 3.20 -0.81
C ALA A 92 5.06 2.19 -1.95
N TRP A 93 3.97 1.57 -2.37
CA TRP A 93 3.99 0.57 -3.44
C TRP A 93 4.38 1.20 -4.78
N PHE A 94 3.77 2.30 -5.18
CA PHE A 94 4.12 2.98 -6.43
C PHE A 94 5.54 3.54 -6.42
N ALA A 95 6.00 4.08 -5.30
CA ALA A 95 7.37 4.58 -5.15
C ALA A 95 8.41 3.48 -5.39
N ALA A 96 8.11 2.25 -5.01
CA ALA A 96 8.98 1.08 -5.18
C ALA A 96 8.96 0.51 -6.60
N GLN A 97 8.02 0.88 -7.45
CA GLN A 97 7.95 0.43 -8.83
C GLN A 97 8.97 1.18 -9.70
N LYS A 98 9.41 0.54 -10.77
CA LYS A 98 10.40 1.13 -11.70
C LYS A 98 9.79 1.50 -13.04
#